data_b93959ee15b607504a2d5d16e79d6940
#
_entry.id   b93959ee15b607504a2d5d16e79d6940
#
_cell.length_a   1.000
_cell.length_b   1.000
_cell.length_c   1.000
_cell.angle_alpha   90.00
_cell.angle_beta   90.00
_cell.angle_gamma   90.00
#
_symmetry.space_group_name_H-M   'P 1'
#
loop_
_entity.id
_entity.type
_entity.pdbx_description
1 polymer ?
#
loop_
_entity_poly.entity_id
_entity_poly.type
_entity_poly.pdbx_seq_one_letter_code
_entity_poly.pdbx_strand_id
1 'polypeptide(L)'
;MRQDAMIPGWSPAGLTLIRTDDVAVAVGGLRGYPNGFEFTVHVRLRQQELVWGTGPFDSLADPRTRRAPEQALRLGILYADGRRARTPSYRPHPVTDKEADGGHLILLPIGGGGSERQWDGDFWVHPLPPNGPVTFIASWLLYEVAETRAELDSSAIYAAAQHADILWP
;
A
#
# COMPACT_ATOMS: atom_id res chain seq x y z
N MET A 1 7.99 17.26 -7.71
CA MET A 1 6.92 18.12 -7.16
C MET A 1 6.54 17.54 -5.80
N ARG A 2 6.51 18.34 -4.75
CA ARG A 2 6.28 17.86 -3.37
C ARG A 2 4.80 17.62 -3.13
N GLN A 3 4.45 16.49 -2.51
CA GLN A 3 3.06 16.13 -2.15
C GLN A 3 2.44 17.12 -1.14
N ASP A 4 3.27 17.70 -0.28
CA ASP A 4 2.89 18.68 0.72
C ASP A 4 2.34 20.03 0.14
N ALA A 5 2.53 20.24 -1.16
CA ALA A 5 2.02 21.40 -1.89
C ALA A 5 0.72 21.12 -2.66
N MET A 6 0.09 19.95 -2.43
CA MET A 6 -1.08 19.52 -3.20
C MET A 6 -2.15 18.90 -2.33
N ILE A 7 -3.40 19.06 -2.78
CA ILE A 7 -4.52 18.22 -2.32
C ILE A 7 -4.74 17.14 -3.39
N PRO A 8 -4.73 15.86 -3.02
CA PRO A 8 -4.99 14.79 -3.99
C PRO A 8 -6.44 14.77 -4.45
N GLY A 9 -6.66 14.32 -5.66
CA GLY A 9 -7.99 13.89 -6.05
C GLY A 9 -8.30 12.51 -5.47
N TRP A 10 -9.57 12.21 -5.27
CA TRP A 10 -10.06 10.99 -4.64
C TRP A 10 -10.75 10.07 -5.63
N SER A 11 -10.59 8.77 -5.45
CA SER A 11 -11.33 7.75 -6.17
C SER A 11 -12.10 6.86 -5.20
N PRO A 12 -13.39 6.55 -5.47
CA PRO A 12 -14.15 5.60 -4.67
C PRO A 12 -13.79 4.14 -4.97
N ALA A 13 -12.88 3.90 -5.90
CA ALA A 13 -12.49 2.55 -6.28
C ALA A 13 -11.79 1.84 -5.12
N GLY A 14 -12.03 0.55 -5.01
CA GLY A 14 -11.43 -0.32 -4.02
C GLY A 14 -11.59 -1.77 -4.39
N LEU A 15 -10.90 -2.64 -3.68
CA LEU A 15 -10.92 -4.08 -3.90
C LEU A 15 -10.62 -4.86 -2.62
N THR A 16 -11.06 -6.10 -2.58
CA THR A 16 -10.72 -7.03 -1.50
C THR A 16 -9.57 -7.94 -1.95
N LEU A 17 -8.50 -7.98 -1.16
CA LEU A 17 -7.34 -8.82 -1.42
C LEU A 17 -7.44 -10.18 -0.71
N ILE A 18 -7.79 -10.17 0.56
CA ILE A 18 -7.92 -11.38 1.37
C ILE A 18 -9.28 -11.35 2.03
N ARG A 19 -9.96 -12.49 2.01
CA ARG A 19 -11.19 -12.70 2.76
C ARG A 19 -11.30 -14.16 3.16
N THR A 20 -11.10 -14.42 4.44
CA THR A 20 -11.27 -15.74 5.07
C THR A 20 -12.23 -15.61 6.24
N ASP A 21 -12.41 -16.69 7.00
CA ASP A 21 -13.24 -16.65 8.20
C ASP A 21 -12.62 -15.81 9.33
N ASP A 22 -11.30 -15.62 9.33
CA ASP A 22 -10.55 -14.98 10.41
C ASP A 22 -10.02 -13.60 10.05
N VAL A 23 -9.70 -13.35 8.77
CA VAL A 23 -9.06 -12.12 8.32
C VAL A 23 -9.64 -11.60 7.01
N ALA A 24 -9.78 -10.28 6.94
CA ALA A 24 -10.05 -9.57 5.71
C ALA A 24 -9.00 -8.47 5.48
N VAL A 25 -8.52 -8.36 4.24
CA VAL A 25 -7.62 -7.29 3.78
C VAL A 25 -8.20 -6.68 2.52
N ALA A 26 -8.40 -5.38 2.55
CA ALA A 26 -8.95 -4.62 1.43
C ALA A 26 -8.07 -3.41 1.11
N VAL A 27 -8.13 -2.96 -0.13
CA VAL A 27 -7.53 -1.70 -0.61
C VAL A 27 -8.66 -0.73 -0.89
N GLY A 28 -8.50 0.51 -0.44
CA GLY A 28 -9.43 1.60 -0.70
C GLY A 28 -8.75 2.94 -0.51
N GLY A 29 -9.54 4.03 -0.37
CA GLY A 29 -8.99 5.34 -0.08
C GLY A 29 -7.97 5.83 -1.10
N LEU A 30 -8.17 5.52 -2.38
CA LEU A 30 -7.26 5.92 -3.46
C LEU A 30 -7.20 7.43 -3.61
N ARG A 31 -5.99 7.98 -3.58
CA ARG A 31 -5.69 9.40 -3.71
C ARG A 31 -4.66 9.57 -4.83
N GLY A 32 -5.06 10.29 -5.88
CA GLY A 32 -4.21 10.50 -7.04
C GLY A 32 -3.46 11.83 -6.99
N TYR A 33 -2.20 11.82 -7.41
CA TYR A 33 -1.32 12.97 -7.58
C TYR A 33 -0.73 12.93 -8.99
N PRO A 34 -0.21 14.05 -9.53
CA PRO A 34 0.37 14.08 -10.87
C PRO A 34 1.54 13.11 -11.08
N ASN A 35 2.23 12.71 -10.03
CA ASN A 35 3.44 11.89 -10.09
C ASN A 35 3.29 10.51 -9.43
N GLY A 36 2.13 10.18 -8.83
CA GLY A 36 1.92 8.93 -8.14
C GLY A 36 0.55 8.86 -7.49
N PHE A 37 0.36 7.90 -6.62
CA PHE A 37 -0.89 7.76 -5.89
C PHE A 37 -0.67 7.15 -4.51
N GLU A 38 -1.62 7.40 -3.64
CA GLU A 38 -1.73 6.76 -2.34
C GLU A 38 -2.94 5.83 -2.30
N PHE A 39 -2.87 4.86 -1.43
CA PHE A 39 -4.01 4.01 -1.09
C PHE A 39 -3.93 3.57 0.37
N THR A 40 -5.06 3.19 0.91
CA THR A 40 -5.16 2.66 2.27
C THR A 40 -5.40 1.17 2.23
N VAL A 41 -4.62 0.42 3.00
CA VAL A 41 -4.86 -1.00 3.29
C VAL A 41 -5.66 -1.11 4.57
N HIS A 42 -6.81 -1.73 4.48
CA HIS A 42 -7.71 -2.01 5.60
C HIS A 42 -7.55 -3.46 6.02
N VAL A 43 -7.10 -3.70 7.25
CA VAL A 43 -7.00 -5.03 7.84
C VAL A 43 -8.05 -5.18 8.93
N ARG A 44 -8.79 -6.28 8.89
CA ARG A 44 -9.81 -6.62 9.90
C ARG A 44 -9.61 -8.06 10.35
N LEU A 45 -9.58 -8.27 11.66
CA LEU A 45 -9.44 -9.58 12.28
C LEU A 45 -10.72 -9.94 13.05
N ARG A 46 -11.14 -11.17 12.93
CA ARG A 46 -12.30 -11.67 13.69
C ARG A 46 -11.98 -11.78 15.17
N GLN A 47 -10.80 -12.24 15.50
CA GLN A 47 -10.29 -12.36 16.86
C GLN A 47 -9.10 -11.43 17.09
N GLN A 48 -8.82 -11.14 18.36
CA GLN A 48 -7.71 -10.29 18.75
C GLN A 48 -6.39 -11.06 18.62
N GLU A 49 -5.55 -10.66 17.67
CA GLU A 49 -4.20 -11.24 17.49
C GLU A 49 -3.13 -10.18 17.22
N LEU A 50 -3.50 -8.92 17.03
CA LEU A 50 -2.52 -7.85 16.92
C LEU A 50 -2.07 -7.43 18.34
N VAL A 51 -0.78 -7.51 18.58
CA VAL A 51 -0.19 -6.97 19.82
C VAL A 51 -0.24 -5.44 19.76
N TRP A 52 -0.67 -4.82 20.81
CA TRP A 52 -0.75 -3.36 20.92
C TRP A 52 0.55 -2.69 20.48
N GLY A 53 0.46 -1.71 19.57
CA GLY A 53 1.62 -0.97 19.07
C GLY A 53 2.38 -1.66 17.91
N THR A 54 1.93 -2.83 17.46
CA THR A 54 2.51 -3.50 16.29
C THR A 54 1.47 -3.66 15.21
N GLY A 55 1.72 -3.06 14.03
CA GLY A 55 0.88 -3.28 12.86
C GLY A 55 1.15 -4.62 12.18
N PRO A 56 0.30 -5.05 11.25
CA PRO A 56 0.48 -6.28 10.51
C PRO A 56 1.76 -6.32 9.67
N PHE A 57 2.35 -5.15 9.41
CA PHE A 57 3.60 -4.99 8.67
C PHE A 57 4.84 -4.80 9.56
N ASP A 58 4.67 -4.65 10.87
CA ASP A 58 5.73 -4.22 11.80
C ASP A 58 6.81 -5.26 12.13
N SER A 59 6.67 -6.48 11.63
CA SER A 59 7.71 -7.51 11.80
C SER A 59 9.07 -7.13 11.21
N LEU A 60 9.13 -6.02 10.48
CA LEU A 60 10.34 -5.59 9.76
C LEU A 60 10.92 -4.25 10.25
N ALA A 61 10.19 -3.50 11.05
CA ALA A 61 10.58 -2.15 11.45
C ALA A 61 11.26 -2.08 12.82
N ASP A 62 11.03 -3.05 13.71
CA ASP A 62 11.60 -3.03 15.06
C ASP A 62 12.25 -4.38 15.40
N PRO A 63 13.59 -4.41 15.62
CA PRO A 63 14.30 -5.59 16.12
C PRO A 63 13.80 -6.09 17.47
N ARG A 64 13.00 -5.29 18.17
CA ARG A 64 12.41 -5.62 19.48
C ARG A 64 11.08 -6.36 19.34
N THR A 65 10.38 -6.20 18.22
CA THR A 65 9.21 -7.02 17.89
C THR A 65 9.69 -8.35 17.34
N ARG A 66 9.65 -9.40 18.17
CA ARG A 66 10.10 -10.75 17.82
C ARG A 66 9.15 -11.49 16.88
N ARG A 67 8.49 -10.80 15.94
CA ARG A 67 7.77 -11.49 14.87
C ARG A 67 8.75 -11.91 13.78
N ALA A 68 8.69 -13.17 13.43
CA ALA A 68 9.42 -13.65 12.28
C ALA A 68 8.93 -12.93 11.00
N PRO A 69 9.81 -12.55 10.07
CA PRO A 69 9.45 -11.85 8.84
C PRO A 69 8.37 -12.57 8.00
N GLU A 70 8.29 -13.88 8.11
CA GLU A 70 7.26 -14.72 7.47
C GLU A 70 5.86 -14.53 8.08
N GLN A 71 5.73 -14.00 9.29
CA GLN A 71 4.45 -13.74 9.95
C GLN A 71 3.82 -12.39 9.57
N ALA A 72 4.56 -11.56 8.85
CA ALA A 72 4.05 -10.28 8.38
C ALA A 72 3.11 -10.42 7.18
N LEU A 73 2.12 -9.53 7.12
CA LEU A 73 1.38 -9.31 5.90
C LEU A 73 2.33 -8.74 4.84
N ARG A 74 2.41 -9.39 3.70
CA ARG A 74 3.18 -8.93 2.54
C ARG A 74 2.23 -8.34 1.52
N LEU A 75 2.59 -7.17 1.03
CA LEU A 75 1.84 -6.47 -0.01
C LEU A 75 2.75 -6.23 -1.21
N GLY A 76 2.21 -6.36 -2.40
CA GLY A 76 2.90 -6.07 -3.65
C GLY A 76 2.00 -5.36 -4.63
N ILE A 77 2.62 -4.68 -5.59
CA ILE A 77 1.98 -4.07 -6.74
C ILE A 77 2.72 -4.51 -7.99
N LEU A 78 1.95 -4.83 -9.03
CA LEU A 78 2.43 -5.16 -10.36
C LEU A 78 1.68 -4.28 -11.37
N TYR A 79 2.42 -3.58 -12.23
CA TYR A 79 1.90 -2.79 -13.33
C TYR A 79 1.78 -3.59 -14.62
N ALA A 80 0.96 -3.11 -15.54
CA ALA A 80 0.74 -3.74 -16.87
C ALA A 80 2.03 -3.87 -17.70
N ASP A 81 3.04 -3.01 -17.46
CA ASP A 81 4.34 -3.06 -18.13
C ASP A 81 5.36 -4.00 -17.46
N GLY A 82 4.95 -4.73 -16.40
CA GLY A 82 5.79 -5.68 -15.69
C GLY A 82 6.60 -5.09 -14.54
N ARG A 83 6.59 -3.78 -14.33
CA ARG A 83 7.21 -3.18 -13.13
C ARG A 83 6.48 -3.65 -11.88
N ARG A 84 7.23 -3.97 -10.86
CA ARG A 84 6.70 -4.49 -9.60
C ARG A 84 7.44 -3.92 -8.40
N ALA A 85 6.70 -3.76 -7.31
CA ALA A 85 7.23 -3.43 -6.00
C ALA A 85 6.51 -4.25 -4.91
N ARG A 86 7.12 -4.39 -3.76
CA ARG A 86 6.54 -5.10 -2.60
C ARG A 86 6.99 -4.47 -1.31
N THR A 87 6.14 -4.60 -0.27
CA THR A 87 6.48 -4.25 1.11
C THR A 87 7.32 -5.32 1.76
N PRO A 88 8.02 -4.96 2.80
CA PRO A 88 9.07 -3.99 2.65
C PRO A 88 10.37 -4.70 2.49
N SER A 89 11.19 -4.10 1.76
CA SER A 89 12.55 -4.08 2.26
C SER A 89 12.61 -2.86 3.17
N TYR A 90 12.82 -3.03 4.46
CA TYR A 90 13.22 -1.93 5.33
C TYR A 90 14.41 -1.26 4.65
N ARG A 91 14.18 -0.07 4.14
CA ARG A 91 15.27 0.80 3.71
C ARG A 91 15.45 1.83 4.80
N PRO A 92 16.58 1.83 5.52
CA PRO A 92 16.85 2.78 6.59
C PRO A 92 17.07 4.21 6.07
N HIS A 93 16.93 4.44 4.76
CA HIS A 93 17.17 5.73 4.12
C HIS A 93 15.92 6.19 3.36
N PRO A 94 15.60 7.48 3.42
CA PRO A 94 14.57 8.06 2.55
C PRO A 94 14.93 7.79 1.09
N VAL A 95 13.91 7.49 0.27
CA VAL A 95 14.08 7.36 -1.18
C VAL A 95 14.67 8.65 -1.71
N THR A 96 15.83 8.56 -2.34
CA THR A 96 16.46 9.73 -2.93
C THR A 96 15.76 10.10 -4.23
N ASP A 97 15.79 11.38 -4.61
CA ASP A 97 15.22 11.85 -5.89
C ASP A 97 15.81 11.07 -7.09
N LYS A 98 17.04 10.59 -7.00
CA LYS A 98 17.66 9.74 -8.02
C LYS A 98 17.02 8.36 -8.17
N GLU A 99 16.50 7.77 -7.10
CA GLU A 99 15.77 6.48 -7.17
C GLU A 99 14.38 6.69 -7.74
N ALA A 100 13.75 7.83 -7.48
CA ALA A 100 12.50 8.23 -8.08
C ALA A 100 12.64 8.52 -9.59
N ASP A 101 13.74 9.13 -10.02
CA ASP A 101 14.02 9.45 -11.44
C ASP A 101 14.38 8.21 -12.28
N GLY A 102 14.78 7.12 -11.66
CA GLY A 102 15.21 5.89 -12.36
C GLY A 102 14.07 5.06 -12.98
N GLY A 103 12.81 5.51 -12.93
CA GLY A 103 11.66 4.80 -13.50
C GLY A 103 11.28 3.53 -12.72
N HIS A 104 11.89 3.28 -11.59
CA HIS A 104 11.57 2.14 -10.74
C HIS A 104 10.24 2.34 -10.03
N LEU A 105 9.46 1.27 -9.94
CA LEU A 105 8.23 1.27 -9.14
C LEU A 105 8.59 1.24 -7.66
N ILE A 106 8.06 2.19 -6.91
CA ILE A 106 8.29 2.36 -5.47
C ILE A 106 6.96 2.16 -4.75
N LEU A 107 6.98 1.40 -3.67
CA LEU A 107 5.86 1.18 -2.75
C LEU A 107 6.35 1.44 -1.33
N LEU A 108 5.86 2.50 -0.71
CA LEU A 108 6.30 2.95 0.62
C LEU A 108 5.14 3.05 1.59
N PRO A 109 5.26 2.52 2.81
CA PRO A 109 4.35 2.86 3.89
C PRO A 109 4.60 4.31 4.32
N ILE A 110 3.53 5.10 4.43
CA ILE A 110 3.60 6.52 4.81
C ILE A 110 2.89 6.82 6.14
N GLY A 111 2.10 5.88 6.64
CA GLY A 111 1.42 6.00 7.91
C GLY A 111 0.57 4.78 8.18
N GLY A 112 0.03 4.72 9.38
CA GLY A 112 -0.90 3.67 9.74
C GLY A 112 -1.11 3.59 11.24
N GLY A 113 -2.18 2.91 11.61
CA GLY A 113 -2.53 2.68 12.98
C GLY A 113 -3.76 1.81 13.11
N GLY A 114 -4.03 1.39 14.30
CA GLY A 114 -5.19 0.54 14.54
C GLY A 114 -5.35 0.13 15.98
N SER A 115 -6.17 -0.87 16.18
CA SER A 115 -6.45 -1.51 17.44
C SER A 115 -6.24 -3.03 17.31
N GLU A 116 -6.61 -3.76 18.34
CA GLU A 116 -6.40 -5.20 18.44
C GLU A 116 -7.00 -6.03 17.29
N ARG A 117 -8.05 -5.53 16.61
CA ARG A 117 -8.77 -6.23 15.55
C ARG A 117 -8.87 -5.46 14.23
N GLN A 118 -8.33 -4.26 14.19
CA GLN A 118 -8.34 -3.46 12.98
C GLN A 118 -7.04 -2.69 12.83
N TRP A 119 -6.60 -2.54 11.61
CA TRP A 119 -5.49 -1.71 11.26
C TRP A 119 -5.72 -1.09 9.89
N ASP A 120 -5.43 0.19 9.75
CA ASP A 120 -5.48 0.91 8.49
C ASP A 120 -4.11 1.55 8.25
N GLY A 121 -3.56 1.35 7.07
CA GLY A 121 -2.26 1.88 6.72
C GLY A 121 -2.21 2.47 5.33
N ASP A 122 -1.61 3.63 5.23
CA ASP A 122 -1.45 4.36 3.99
C ASP A 122 -0.12 4.04 3.32
N PHE A 123 -0.18 3.88 2.01
CA PHE A 123 0.96 3.58 1.16
C PHE A 123 1.05 4.58 0.02
N TRP A 124 2.27 4.97 -0.30
CA TRP A 124 2.62 5.78 -1.46
C TRP A 124 3.19 4.90 -2.56
N VAL A 125 2.77 5.16 -3.79
CA VAL A 125 3.24 4.50 -5.01
C VAL A 125 3.71 5.52 -6.03
N HIS A 126 4.88 5.30 -6.59
CA HIS A 126 5.49 6.15 -7.62
C HIS A 126 6.24 5.27 -8.63
N PRO A 127 6.19 5.60 -9.92
CA PRO A 127 5.37 6.61 -10.60
C PRO A 127 3.91 6.15 -10.80
N LEU A 128 3.11 6.99 -11.45
CA LEU A 128 1.78 6.58 -11.91
C LEU A 128 1.87 5.34 -12.82
N PRO A 129 0.87 4.44 -12.76
CA PRO A 129 0.85 3.24 -13.59
C PRO A 129 0.71 3.59 -15.09
N PRO A 130 1.18 2.75 -16.01
CA PRO A 130 0.77 2.84 -17.41
C PRO A 130 -0.71 2.48 -17.54
N ASN A 131 -1.28 2.74 -18.71
CA ASN A 131 -2.65 2.29 -19.01
C ASN A 131 -2.76 0.78 -18.90
N GLY A 132 -3.80 0.31 -18.23
CA GLY A 132 -4.07 -1.11 -18.03
C GLY A 132 -4.25 -1.48 -16.57
N PRO A 133 -4.24 -2.78 -16.24
CA PRO A 133 -4.46 -3.25 -14.89
C PRO A 133 -3.30 -2.91 -13.95
N VAL A 134 -3.66 -2.51 -12.75
CA VAL A 134 -2.80 -2.44 -11.57
C VAL A 134 -3.17 -3.62 -10.69
N THR A 135 -2.28 -4.60 -10.57
CA THR A 135 -2.50 -5.79 -9.77
C THR A 135 -1.95 -5.57 -8.37
N PHE A 136 -2.83 -5.64 -7.39
CA PHE A 136 -2.45 -5.70 -5.98
C PHE A 136 -2.28 -7.16 -5.59
N ILE A 137 -1.22 -7.44 -4.84
CA ILE A 137 -0.83 -8.79 -4.43
C ILE A 137 -0.68 -8.79 -2.93
N ALA A 138 -1.25 -9.77 -2.25
CA ALA A 138 -1.08 -9.95 -0.82
C ALA A 138 -0.82 -11.41 -0.46
N SER A 139 -0.04 -11.62 0.60
CA SER A 139 0.14 -12.92 1.24
C SER A 139 0.31 -12.75 2.75
N TRP A 140 -0.25 -13.66 3.52
CA TRP A 140 -0.13 -13.63 4.98
C TRP A 140 -0.09 -15.04 5.55
N LEU A 141 1.11 -15.57 5.69
CA LEU A 141 1.31 -16.96 6.11
C LEU A 141 0.82 -17.24 7.53
N LEU A 142 0.78 -16.22 8.40
CA LEU A 142 0.19 -16.35 9.75
C LEU A 142 -1.27 -16.82 9.69
N TYR A 143 -2.00 -16.46 8.64
CA TYR A 143 -3.40 -16.84 8.39
C TYR A 143 -3.52 -17.86 7.24
N GLU A 144 -2.46 -18.58 6.93
CA GLU A 144 -2.43 -19.60 5.87
C GLU A 144 -2.79 -19.08 4.47
N VAL A 145 -2.63 -17.77 4.24
CA VAL A 145 -2.86 -17.14 2.94
C VAL A 145 -1.53 -17.05 2.19
N ALA A 146 -1.33 -17.94 1.22
CA ALA A 146 -0.09 -18.02 0.45
C ALA A 146 0.08 -16.80 -0.46
N GLU A 147 -0.82 -16.57 -1.40
CA GLU A 147 -0.84 -15.40 -2.28
C GLU A 147 -2.25 -15.18 -2.83
N THR A 148 -2.67 -13.93 -2.87
CA THR A 148 -3.90 -13.49 -3.52
C THR A 148 -3.60 -12.33 -4.46
N ARG A 149 -4.42 -12.15 -5.49
CA ARG A 149 -4.31 -11.07 -6.45
C ARG A 149 -5.67 -10.47 -6.73
N ALA A 150 -5.72 -9.15 -6.88
CA ALA A 150 -6.90 -8.44 -7.36
C ALA A 150 -6.46 -7.25 -8.20
N GLU A 151 -7.24 -6.91 -9.21
CA GLU A 151 -6.88 -5.90 -10.20
C GLU A 151 -7.81 -4.71 -10.12
N LEU A 152 -7.22 -3.54 -10.34
CA LEU A 152 -7.89 -2.27 -10.52
C LEU A 152 -7.44 -1.68 -11.85
N ASP A 153 -8.36 -1.13 -12.63
CA ASP A 153 -7.99 -0.40 -13.84
C ASP A 153 -7.32 0.93 -13.50
N SER A 154 -6.21 1.23 -14.16
CA SER A 154 -5.43 2.44 -13.93
C SER A 154 -6.22 3.73 -14.16
N SER A 155 -7.30 3.69 -14.94
CA SER A 155 -8.18 4.84 -15.20
C SER A 155 -8.76 5.43 -13.92
N ALA A 156 -9.03 4.61 -12.89
CA ALA A 156 -9.51 5.08 -11.59
C ALA A 156 -8.46 5.93 -10.86
N ILE A 157 -7.18 5.59 -11.01
CA ILE A 157 -6.06 6.34 -10.45
C ILE A 157 -5.84 7.63 -11.23
N TYR A 158 -5.87 7.57 -12.56
CA TYR A 158 -5.75 8.75 -13.40
C TYR A 158 -6.88 9.75 -13.21
N ALA A 159 -8.12 9.27 -13.10
CA ALA A 159 -9.26 10.13 -12.81
C ALA A 159 -9.07 10.87 -11.47
N ALA A 160 -8.56 10.21 -10.45
CA ALA A 160 -8.21 10.88 -9.20
C ALA A 160 -7.07 11.89 -9.40
N ALA A 161 -5.99 11.51 -10.09
CA ALA A 161 -4.83 12.38 -10.30
C ALA A 161 -5.18 13.67 -11.06
N GLN A 162 -6.15 13.63 -11.98
CA GLN A 162 -6.64 14.80 -12.71
C GLN A 162 -7.38 15.82 -11.84
N HIS A 163 -7.88 15.39 -10.69
CA HIS A 163 -8.56 16.26 -9.71
C HIS A 163 -7.64 16.72 -8.58
N ALA A 164 -6.34 16.46 -8.69
CA ALA A 164 -5.38 17.00 -7.72
C ALA A 164 -5.26 18.51 -7.88
N ASP A 165 -5.29 19.23 -6.76
CA ASP A 165 -5.21 20.69 -6.71
C ASP A 165 -3.84 21.13 -6.18
N ILE A 166 -3.21 22.06 -6.89
CA ILE A 166 -1.91 22.62 -6.51
C ILE A 166 -2.16 23.85 -5.66
N LEU A 167 -1.78 23.78 -4.38
CA LEU A 167 -2.05 24.85 -3.42
C LEU A 167 -1.11 26.04 -3.59
N TRP A 168 0.12 25.79 -3.98
CA TRP A 168 1.13 26.84 -4.17
C TRP A 168 1.95 26.56 -5.45
N PRO A 169 2.08 27.57 -6.31
CA PRO A 169 2.84 27.47 -7.56
C PRO A 169 4.37 27.28 -7.34
#